data_5e2d548c5575b5208968084286d3ba85
#
_entry.id   5e2d548c5575b5208968084286d3ba85
#
_cell.length_a   1.000
_cell.length_b   1.000
_cell.length_c   1.000
_cell.angle_alpha   90.00
_cell.angle_beta   90.00
_cell.angle_gamma   90.00
#
_symmetry.space_group_name_H-M   'P 1'
#
loop_
_entity.id
_entity.type
_entity.pdbx_description
1 polymer ?
#
loop_
_entity_poly.entity_id
_entity_poly.type
_entity_poly.pdbx_seq_one_letter_code
_entity_poly.pdbx_strand_id
1 'polypeptide(L)'
;MVTIGALVFLGSCKKDDNGGTIEVRDPVEVAAENDADIREYLSTHFYNYEEFEAAAGADNTDFDFRIVIDTIAGENSNKTSLMEQVEVKTVAVEISTDETLDHNLYYLVARQGDASIAPKTTDSTLVRYKGFLLTDYVFDNSNTPVWFNLSNNIRGFSEFMPALKYGGEININEDTGLYEVSGDYGIGMVFMPAALGYYSGSGSIPAYTPIAFTVDLLRVKVIKEEEED
;
A
#
# COMPACT_ATOMS: atom_id res chain seq x y z
N MET A 1 24.94 -52.30 -54.35
CA MET A 1 23.94 -52.60 -53.34
C MET A 1 24.10 -51.51 -52.26
N VAL A 2 23.27 -50.49 -52.35
CA VAL A 2 23.31 -49.32 -51.44
C VAL A 2 22.17 -49.46 -50.47
N THR A 3 22.49 -49.61 -49.18
CA THR A 3 21.52 -49.69 -48.09
C THR A 3 21.31 -48.29 -47.55
N ILE A 4 20.09 -47.75 -47.75
CA ILE A 4 19.62 -46.48 -47.21
C ILE A 4 19.14 -46.75 -45.77
N GLY A 5 19.84 -46.15 -44.77
CA GLY A 5 19.41 -46.18 -43.38
C GLY A 5 18.42 -45.02 -43.10
N ALA A 6 17.20 -45.35 -42.75
CA ALA A 6 16.18 -44.40 -42.33
C ALA A 6 16.44 -43.90 -40.90
N LEU A 7 16.68 -42.60 -40.74
CA LEU A 7 16.80 -41.93 -39.45
C LEU A 7 15.39 -41.55 -38.97
N VAL A 8 14.92 -42.24 -37.91
CA VAL A 8 13.66 -41.88 -37.25
C VAL A 8 13.94 -40.77 -36.25
N PHE A 9 13.47 -39.56 -36.53
CA PHE A 9 13.42 -38.48 -35.57
C PHE A 9 12.25 -38.69 -34.63
N LEU A 10 12.54 -39.10 -33.39
CA LEU A 10 11.58 -39.04 -32.29
C LEU A 10 11.46 -37.58 -31.85
N GLY A 11 10.43 -36.90 -32.30
CA GLY A 11 10.04 -35.60 -31.78
C GLY A 11 9.56 -35.75 -30.36
N SER A 12 10.38 -35.35 -29.36
CA SER A 12 9.97 -35.18 -27.99
C SER A 12 9.09 -33.91 -27.90
N CYS A 13 7.79 -34.10 -27.80
CA CYS A 13 6.88 -33.04 -27.37
C CYS A 13 7.23 -32.67 -25.94
N LYS A 14 7.94 -31.56 -25.73
CA LYS A 14 7.96 -30.87 -24.44
C LYS A 14 6.56 -30.36 -24.19
N LYS A 15 5.91 -30.94 -23.19
CA LYS A 15 4.70 -30.39 -22.60
C LYS A 15 5.14 -29.15 -21.85
N ASP A 16 4.79 -27.97 -22.34
CA ASP A 16 4.96 -26.71 -21.63
C ASP A 16 3.97 -26.75 -20.46
N ASP A 17 4.45 -27.20 -19.29
CA ASP A 17 3.80 -26.97 -18.03
C ASP A 17 4.03 -25.49 -17.67
N ASN A 18 3.08 -24.64 -18.07
CA ASN A 18 3.01 -23.21 -17.75
C ASN A 18 2.54 -23.01 -16.30
N GLY A 19 3.12 -23.74 -15.36
CA GLY A 19 3.16 -23.41 -13.95
C GLY A 19 4.48 -22.69 -13.70
N GLY A 20 4.48 -21.36 -13.93
CA GLY A 20 5.66 -20.54 -13.68
C GLY A 20 6.11 -20.69 -12.24
N THR A 21 7.19 -21.45 -12.00
CA THR A 21 7.90 -21.44 -10.72
C THR A 21 8.48 -20.04 -10.56
N ILE A 22 8.07 -19.34 -9.48
CA ILE A 22 8.69 -18.06 -9.11
C ILE A 22 10.16 -18.38 -8.82
N GLU A 23 11.06 -17.72 -9.56
CA GLU A 23 12.50 -17.81 -9.29
C GLU A 23 12.78 -17.22 -7.90
N VAL A 24 13.45 -18.00 -7.05
CA VAL A 24 13.84 -17.53 -5.70
C VAL A 24 14.99 -16.54 -5.86
N ARG A 25 14.75 -15.30 -5.47
CA ARG A 25 15.75 -14.22 -5.53
C ARG A 25 16.37 -13.96 -4.16
N ASP A 26 17.58 -13.40 -4.15
CA ASP A 26 18.25 -12.95 -2.94
C ASP A 26 17.42 -11.83 -2.26
N PRO A 27 17.05 -11.97 -0.97
CA PRO A 27 16.22 -10.99 -0.29
C PRO A 27 16.90 -9.63 -0.13
N VAL A 28 18.24 -9.58 -0.03
CA VAL A 28 19.00 -8.32 0.09
C VAL A 28 18.98 -7.56 -1.23
N GLU A 29 19.12 -8.26 -2.37
CA GLU A 29 19.02 -7.64 -3.70
C GLU A 29 17.60 -7.11 -3.93
N VAL A 30 16.56 -7.91 -3.62
CA VAL A 30 15.15 -7.49 -3.76
C VAL A 30 14.86 -6.27 -2.88
N ALA A 31 15.36 -6.24 -1.65
CA ALA A 31 15.16 -5.09 -0.76
C ALA A 31 15.78 -3.81 -1.33
N ALA A 32 17.01 -3.89 -1.84
CA ALA A 32 17.72 -2.75 -2.42
C ALA A 32 17.03 -2.24 -3.69
N GLU A 33 16.58 -3.13 -4.58
CA GLU A 33 15.83 -2.75 -5.79
C GLU A 33 14.50 -2.09 -5.43
N ASN A 34 13.73 -2.67 -4.51
CA ASN A 34 12.45 -2.12 -4.09
C ASN A 34 12.60 -0.73 -3.45
N ASP A 35 13.64 -0.52 -2.62
CA ASP A 35 13.93 0.80 -2.04
C ASP A 35 14.26 1.82 -3.13
N ALA A 36 15.07 1.43 -4.12
CA ALA A 36 15.41 2.29 -5.26
C ALA A 36 14.19 2.64 -6.11
N ASP A 37 13.33 1.67 -6.44
CA ASP A 37 12.11 1.87 -7.23
C ASP A 37 11.12 2.80 -6.51
N ILE A 38 10.92 2.60 -5.19
CA ILE A 38 10.06 3.47 -4.37
C ILE A 38 10.61 4.90 -4.37
N ARG A 39 11.90 5.08 -4.13
CA ARG A 39 12.53 6.42 -4.09
C ARG A 39 12.48 7.12 -5.45
N GLU A 40 12.64 6.39 -6.56
CA GLU A 40 12.48 6.94 -7.91
C GLU A 40 11.04 7.43 -8.12
N TYR A 41 10.05 6.60 -7.80
CA TYR A 41 8.64 6.99 -7.88
C TYR A 41 8.36 8.24 -7.03
N LEU A 42 8.75 8.24 -5.77
CA LEU A 42 8.56 9.35 -4.85
C LEU A 42 9.24 10.65 -5.33
N SER A 43 10.38 10.55 -6.01
CA SER A 43 11.13 11.72 -6.52
C SER A 43 10.53 12.31 -7.79
N THR A 44 9.75 11.54 -8.54
CA THR A 44 9.17 11.93 -9.83
C THR A 44 7.68 12.22 -9.77
N HIS A 45 7.04 11.98 -8.62
CA HIS A 45 5.61 12.19 -8.43
C HIS A 45 5.33 13.15 -7.28
N PHE A 46 4.15 13.80 -7.33
CA PHE A 46 3.59 14.62 -6.28
C PHE A 46 2.11 14.25 -6.08
N TYR A 47 1.51 14.70 -4.99
CA TYR A 47 0.06 14.61 -4.80
C TYR A 47 -0.55 16.01 -4.75
N ASN A 48 -1.85 16.10 -4.82
CA ASN A 48 -2.62 17.34 -4.80
C ASN A 48 -2.59 18.07 -3.43
N TYR A 49 -1.41 18.24 -2.83
CA TYR A 49 -1.20 18.82 -1.50
C TYR A 49 -1.76 20.25 -1.38
N GLU A 50 -1.72 21.05 -2.44
CA GLU A 50 -2.24 22.41 -2.44
C GLU A 50 -3.77 22.45 -2.19
N GLU A 51 -4.51 21.44 -2.68
CA GLU A 51 -5.96 21.31 -2.43
C GLU A 51 -6.23 20.95 -0.97
N PHE A 52 -5.41 20.06 -0.39
CA PHE A 52 -5.47 19.75 1.04
C PHE A 52 -5.15 20.96 1.91
N GLU A 53 -4.11 21.73 1.58
CA GLU A 53 -3.72 22.96 2.27
C GLU A 53 -4.82 24.03 2.17
N ALA A 54 -5.39 24.22 0.99
CA ALA A 54 -6.47 25.18 0.77
C ALA A 54 -7.77 24.82 1.50
N ALA A 55 -8.04 23.50 1.66
CA ALA A 55 -9.22 23.02 2.38
C ALA A 55 -9.02 22.96 3.90
N ALA A 56 -7.78 23.04 4.38
CA ALA A 56 -7.48 22.97 5.81
C ALA A 56 -8.10 24.15 6.57
N GLY A 57 -9.00 23.84 7.52
CA GLY A 57 -9.70 24.85 8.32
C GLY A 57 -10.79 25.62 7.58
N ALA A 58 -11.17 25.23 6.37
CA ALA A 58 -12.32 25.80 5.69
C ALA A 58 -13.64 25.28 6.30
N ASP A 59 -14.57 26.20 6.61
CA ASP A 59 -15.88 25.85 7.15
C ASP A 59 -16.77 25.09 6.13
N ASN A 60 -16.48 25.25 4.86
CA ASN A 60 -17.16 24.59 3.76
C ASN A 60 -16.21 24.48 2.56
N THR A 61 -16.07 23.27 2.00
CA THR A 61 -15.25 23.00 0.82
C THR A 61 -15.93 21.98 -0.06
N ASP A 62 -15.85 22.17 -1.37
CA ASP A 62 -16.26 21.20 -2.37
C ASP A 62 -15.18 20.13 -2.63
N PHE A 63 -14.01 20.25 -1.98
CA PHE A 63 -12.93 19.27 -2.09
C PHE A 63 -13.30 17.96 -1.40
N ASP A 64 -13.19 16.86 -2.11
CA ASP A 64 -13.59 15.53 -1.64
C ASP A 64 -12.51 14.80 -0.80
N PHE A 65 -11.39 15.48 -0.54
CA PHE A 65 -10.23 14.98 0.21
C PHE A 65 -9.63 13.68 -0.35
N ARG A 66 -9.74 13.44 -1.65
CA ARG A 66 -9.09 12.30 -2.29
C ARG A 66 -7.65 12.65 -2.67
N ILE A 67 -6.74 11.73 -2.35
CA ILE A 67 -5.36 11.82 -2.82
C ILE A 67 -5.34 11.50 -4.32
N VAL A 68 -4.85 12.44 -5.10
CA VAL A 68 -4.56 12.31 -6.53
C VAL A 68 -3.06 12.46 -6.72
N ILE A 69 -2.42 11.46 -7.31
CA ILE A 69 -0.98 11.46 -7.59
C ILE A 69 -0.79 11.76 -9.08
N ASP A 70 0.18 12.60 -9.40
CA ASP A 70 0.56 12.95 -10.76
C ASP A 70 2.08 13.10 -10.89
N THR A 71 2.57 13.15 -12.11
CA THR A 71 4.00 13.22 -12.43
C THR A 71 4.51 14.66 -12.41
N ILE A 72 5.71 14.85 -11.87
CA ILE A 72 6.44 16.15 -11.93
C ILE A 72 7.02 16.30 -13.34
N ALA A 73 6.19 16.83 -14.26
CA ALA A 73 6.55 17.07 -15.64
C ALA A 73 5.72 18.22 -16.23
N GLY A 74 6.18 18.83 -17.30
CA GLY A 74 5.45 19.90 -17.99
C GLY A 74 5.03 21.03 -17.08
N GLU A 75 3.73 21.29 -16.97
CA GLU A 75 3.17 22.34 -16.11
C GLU A 75 3.37 22.06 -14.61
N ASN A 76 3.59 20.80 -14.23
CA ASN A 76 3.82 20.36 -12.86
C ASN A 76 5.30 20.34 -12.46
N SER A 77 6.21 20.85 -13.30
CA SER A 77 7.67 20.75 -13.08
C SER A 77 8.19 21.47 -11.81
N ASN A 78 7.37 22.33 -11.21
CA ASN A 78 7.68 23.08 -9.98
C ASN A 78 6.99 22.53 -8.73
N LYS A 79 6.30 21.38 -8.84
CA LYS A 79 5.63 20.76 -7.70
C LYS A 79 6.61 20.11 -6.74
N THR A 80 6.31 20.15 -5.45
CA THR A 80 7.09 19.48 -4.41
C THR A 80 6.90 17.97 -4.52
N SER A 81 8.00 17.23 -4.64
CA SER A 81 7.96 15.78 -4.80
C SER A 81 7.42 15.08 -3.56
N LEU A 82 6.86 13.87 -3.75
CA LEU A 82 6.50 12.99 -2.63
C LEU A 82 7.71 12.70 -1.75
N MET A 83 8.92 12.56 -2.34
CA MET A 83 10.14 12.29 -1.60
C MET A 83 10.50 13.35 -0.57
N GLU A 84 10.15 14.60 -0.83
CA GLU A 84 10.37 15.74 0.09
C GLU A 84 9.30 15.82 1.20
N GLN A 85 8.22 15.04 1.10
CA GLN A 85 7.06 15.13 1.97
C GLN A 85 6.83 13.87 2.81
N VAL A 86 7.38 12.71 2.42
CA VAL A 86 7.21 11.45 3.14
C VAL A 86 8.07 11.37 4.39
N GLU A 87 7.56 10.66 5.39
CA GLU A 87 8.31 10.14 6.52
C GLU A 87 8.76 8.71 6.22
N VAL A 88 9.83 8.27 6.89
CA VAL A 88 10.40 6.93 6.73
C VAL A 88 10.38 6.20 8.07
N LYS A 89 9.83 4.98 8.06
CA LYS A 89 9.88 4.06 9.20
C LYS A 89 10.66 2.81 8.79
N THR A 90 11.69 2.46 9.54
CA THR A 90 12.42 1.20 9.33
C THR A 90 11.69 0.05 10.03
N VAL A 91 11.48 -1.04 9.28
CA VAL A 91 10.79 -2.25 9.74
C VAL A 91 11.70 -3.45 9.49
N ALA A 92 12.13 -4.13 10.56
CA ALA A 92 12.94 -5.34 10.46
C ALA A 92 12.07 -6.55 10.07
N VAL A 93 12.48 -7.31 9.06
CA VAL A 93 11.83 -8.54 8.59
C VAL A 93 12.79 -9.70 8.76
N GLU A 94 12.33 -10.80 9.36
CA GLU A 94 13.10 -12.04 9.51
C GLU A 94 13.29 -12.69 8.14
N ILE A 95 14.54 -12.93 7.75
CA ILE A 95 14.91 -13.60 6.49
C ILE A 95 15.47 -15.00 6.72
N SER A 96 15.90 -15.31 7.94
CA SER A 96 16.27 -16.63 8.42
C SER A 96 16.14 -16.68 9.96
N THR A 97 16.37 -17.84 10.57
CA THR A 97 16.18 -18.09 12.02
C THR A 97 16.90 -17.07 12.92
N ASP A 98 18.04 -16.55 12.49
CA ASP A 98 18.88 -15.65 13.30
C ASP A 98 19.23 -14.36 12.57
N GLU A 99 18.56 -14.05 11.45
CA GLU A 99 18.90 -12.91 10.62
C GLU A 99 17.66 -12.11 10.23
N THR A 100 17.74 -10.80 10.42
CA THR A 100 16.73 -9.85 9.99
C THR A 100 17.30 -8.88 8.97
N LEU A 101 16.43 -8.41 8.06
CA LEU A 101 16.75 -7.37 7.09
C LEU A 101 15.83 -6.18 7.32
N ASP A 102 16.43 -4.99 7.43
CA ASP A 102 15.70 -3.75 7.59
C ASP A 102 15.11 -3.27 6.26
N HIS A 103 13.85 -2.88 6.29
CA HIS A 103 13.13 -2.34 5.15
C HIS A 103 12.58 -0.95 5.46
N ASN A 104 12.69 -0.03 4.52
CA ASN A 104 12.09 1.30 4.63
C ASN A 104 10.62 1.25 4.20
N LEU A 105 9.76 1.74 5.08
CA LEU A 105 8.36 2.03 4.82
C LEU A 105 8.23 3.54 4.68
N TYR A 106 7.83 4.03 3.51
CA TYR A 106 7.64 5.45 3.25
C TYR A 106 6.16 5.78 3.40
N TYR A 107 5.83 6.83 4.14
CA TYR A 107 4.43 7.21 4.32
C TYR A 107 4.25 8.72 4.43
N LEU A 108 3.05 9.17 4.15
CA LEU A 108 2.63 10.57 4.21
C LEU A 108 1.25 10.65 4.86
N VAL A 109 1.08 11.63 5.73
CA VAL A 109 -0.21 12.01 6.31
C VAL A 109 -0.67 13.31 5.66
N ALA A 110 -1.63 13.20 4.72
CA ALA A 110 -2.18 14.36 4.01
C ALA A 110 -3.18 15.14 4.88
N ARG A 111 -3.92 14.43 5.76
CA ARG A 111 -4.79 15.02 6.78
C ARG A 111 -4.85 14.13 8.00
N GLN A 112 -4.78 14.71 9.19
CA GLN A 112 -5.01 13.98 10.43
C GLN A 112 -6.50 13.95 10.78
N GLY A 113 -6.91 12.89 11.49
CA GLY A 113 -8.25 12.81 12.05
C GLY A 113 -8.34 13.50 13.41
N ASP A 114 -9.57 13.80 13.83
CA ASP A 114 -9.88 14.54 15.08
C ASP A 114 -9.74 13.70 16.35
N ALA A 115 -9.64 12.38 16.24
CA ALA A 115 -9.51 11.51 17.41
C ALA A 115 -8.23 11.79 18.18
N SER A 116 -8.30 11.63 19.51
CA SER A 116 -7.16 11.83 20.40
C SER A 116 -6.11 10.74 20.33
N ILE A 117 -6.48 9.55 19.82
CA ILE A 117 -5.63 8.37 19.77
C ILE A 117 -5.52 7.84 18.32
N ALA A 118 -4.40 7.19 18.04
CA ALA A 118 -4.18 6.42 16.81
C ALA A 118 -4.43 4.92 17.06
N PRO A 119 -4.70 4.11 16.04
CA PRO A 119 -4.81 2.66 16.20
C PRO A 119 -3.46 2.04 16.57
N LYS A 120 -3.51 0.91 17.26
CA LYS A 120 -2.39 -0.03 17.39
C LYS A 120 -2.40 -1.02 16.24
N THR A 121 -1.28 -1.67 15.97
CA THR A 121 -1.15 -2.72 14.94
C THR A 121 -2.01 -3.97 15.22
N THR A 122 -2.61 -4.05 16.40
CA THR A 122 -3.52 -5.14 16.82
C THR A 122 -5.00 -4.76 16.73
N ASP A 123 -5.33 -3.49 16.47
CA ASP A 123 -6.71 -3.01 16.43
C ASP A 123 -7.40 -3.36 15.10
N SER A 124 -8.72 -3.16 15.07
CA SER A 124 -9.49 -3.19 13.82
C SER A 124 -9.79 -1.76 13.37
N THR A 125 -9.65 -1.51 12.08
CA THR A 125 -9.84 -0.20 11.45
C THR A 125 -10.90 -0.26 10.36
N LEU A 126 -11.76 0.76 10.30
CA LEU A 126 -12.70 0.98 9.22
C LEU A 126 -12.08 1.96 8.24
N VAL A 127 -11.85 1.49 7.02
CA VAL A 127 -11.10 2.25 6.01
C VAL A 127 -11.80 2.25 4.66
N ARG A 128 -11.55 3.30 3.86
CA ARG A 128 -11.59 3.25 2.40
C ARG A 128 -10.15 3.24 1.91
N TYR A 129 -9.88 2.58 0.80
CA TYR A 129 -8.51 2.47 0.32
C TYR A 129 -8.43 2.26 -1.19
N LYS A 130 -7.26 2.53 -1.75
CA LYS A 130 -6.86 2.16 -3.10
C LYS A 130 -5.44 1.63 -3.04
N GLY A 131 -5.24 0.36 -3.43
CA GLY A 131 -3.94 -0.29 -3.59
C GLY A 131 -3.49 -0.26 -5.05
N PHE A 132 -2.25 0.14 -5.30
CA PHE A 132 -1.71 0.27 -6.65
C PHE A 132 -0.22 -0.09 -6.72
N LEU A 133 0.23 -0.47 -7.92
CA LEU A 133 1.64 -0.66 -8.25
C LEU A 133 2.27 0.70 -8.58
N LEU A 134 3.59 0.81 -8.52
CA LEU A 134 4.32 2.03 -8.91
C LEU A 134 4.23 2.34 -10.43
N THR A 135 3.47 1.55 -11.18
CA THR A 135 3.06 1.77 -12.57
C THR A 135 1.65 2.36 -12.70
N ASP A 136 1.06 2.82 -11.58
CA ASP A 136 -0.31 3.32 -11.43
C ASP A 136 -1.42 2.28 -11.69
N TYR A 137 -1.05 1.00 -11.87
CA TYR A 137 -2.03 -0.08 -11.98
C TYR A 137 -2.71 -0.33 -10.63
N VAL A 138 -4.02 -0.11 -10.57
CA VAL A 138 -4.84 -0.37 -9.37
C VAL A 138 -5.16 -1.87 -9.30
N PHE A 139 -4.65 -2.54 -8.28
CA PHE A 139 -4.89 -3.97 -8.07
C PHE A 139 -6.06 -4.27 -7.13
N ASP A 140 -6.39 -3.33 -6.25
CA ASP A 140 -7.50 -3.45 -5.30
C ASP A 140 -7.98 -2.08 -4.82
N ASN A 141 -9.28 -1.93 -4.55
CA ASN A 141 -9.80 -0.71 -3.95
C ASN A 141 -11.17 -0.94 -3.30
N SER A 142 -11.52 -0.13 -2.31
CA SER A 142 -12.88 -0.01 -1.82
C SER A 142 -13.22 1.44 -1.50
N ASN A 143 -14.21 1.96 -2.22
CA ASN A 143 -14.83 3.27 -1.90
C ASN A 143 -15.91 3.13 -0.81
N THR A 144 -16.41 1.92 -0.57
CA THR A 144 -17.29 1.59 0.56
C THR A 144 -16.43 1.23 1.75
N PRO A 145 -16.69 1.78 2.95
CA PRO A 145 -15.90 1.45 4.14
C PRO A 145 -15.89 -0.04 4.47
N VAL A 146 -14.71 -0.59 4.72
CA VAL A 146 -14.50 -2.00 5.10
C VAL A 146 -13.68 -2.09 6.39
N TRP A 147 -13.99 -3.10 7.22
CA TRP A 147 -13.23 -3.37 8.43
C TRP A 147 -12.03 -4.27 8.14
N PHE A 148 -10.85 -3.82 8.54
CA PHE A 148 -9.62 -4.61 8.57
C PHE A 148 -9.17 -4.85 10.00
N ASN A 149 -8.86 -6.11 10.32
CA ASN A 149 -8.10 -6.44 11.51
C ASN A 149 -6.61 -6.31 11.16
N LEU A 150 -5.92 -5.38 11.80
CA LEU A 150 -4.53 -5.06 11.49
C LEU A 150 -3.57 -6.22 11.81
N SER A 151 -3.89 -7.08 12.81
CA SER A 151 -3.08 -8.26 13.10
C SER A 151 -3.04 -9.29 11.96
N ASN A 152 -4.04 -9.26 11.07
CA ASN A 152 -4.19 -10.21 9.95
C ASN A 152 -3.97 -9.55 8.58
N ASN A 153 -3.48 -8.32 8.56
CA ASN A 153 -3.21 -7.59 7.31
C ASN A 153 -1.73 -7.71 6.90
N ILE A 154 -1.41 -7.26 5.68
CA ILE A 154 -0.01 -7.14 5.26
C ILE A 154 0.73 -6.20 6.20
N ARG A 155 1.98 -6.55 6.47
CA ARG A 155 2.74 -5.89 7.53
C ARG A 155 2.90 -4.39 7.31
N GLY A 156 3.23 -3.97 6.10
CA GLY A 156 3.43 -2.55 5.81
C GLY A 156 2.16 -1.70 6.02
N PHE A 157 0.98 -2.25 5.71
CA PHE A 157 -0.28 -1.57 6.00
C PHE A 157 -0.50 -1.42 7.51
N SER A 158 -0.31 -2.50 8.28
CA SER A 158 -0.47 -2.48 9.74
C SER A 158 0.53 -1.55 10.43
N GLU A 159 1.78 -1.48 9.94
CA GLU A 159 2.83 -0.60 10.46
C GLU A 159 2.60 0.89 10.14
N PHE A 160 1.86 1.19 9.05
CA PHE A 160 1.48 2.54 8.66
C PHE A 160 0.32 3.09 9.50
N MET A 161 -0.70 2.28 9.78
CA MET A 161 -1.96 2.74 10.38
C MET A 161 -1.79 3.55 11.67
N PRO A 162 -0.82 3.28 12.57
CA PRO A 162 -0.56 4.11 13.75
C PRO A 162 -0.12 5.55 13.47
N ALA A 163 0.27 5.90 12.23
CA ALA A 163 0.57 7.28 11.84
C ALA A 163 -0.72 8.13 11.68
N LEU A 164 -1.87 7.49 11.48
CA LEU A 164 -3.16 8.14 11.29
C LEU A 164 -3.99 8.16 12.58
N LYS A 165 -4.79 9.20 12.74
CA LYS A 165 -5.90 9.26 13.69
C LYS A 165 -7.22 9.15 12.93
N TYR A 166 -8.23 8.58 13.54
CA TYR A 166 -9.54 8.42 12.92
C TYR A 166 -10.46 9.65 13.13
N GLY A 167 -11.62 9.66 12.48
CA GLY A 167 -12.62 10.71 12.61
C GLY A 167 -13.49 10.58 13.87
N GLY A 168 -14.54 11.36 13.91
CA GLY A 168 -15.52 11.32 14.97
C GLY A 168 -16.49 10.13 14.87
N GLU A 169 -17.79 10.40 15.07
CA GLU A 169 -18.80 9.36 15.02
C GLU A 169 -19.18 9.01 13.57
N ILE A 170 -19.58 7.75 13.36
CA ILE A 170 -20.11 7.30 12.09
C ILE A 170 -21.62 7.24 12.17
N ASN A 171 -22.26 7.92 11.24
CA ASN A 171 -23.68 7.82 10.99
C ASN A 171 -23.92 7.13 9.65
N ILE A 172 -25.04 6.47 9.50
CA ILE A 172 -25.52 5.98 8.22
C ILE A 172 -26.61 6.94 7.77
N ASN A 173 -26.41 7.57 6.62
CA ASN A 173 -27.43 8.39 6.00
C ASN A 173 -28.61 7.47 5.61
N GLU A 174 -29.78 7.68 6.20
CA GLU A 174 -30.95 6.81 6.03
C GLU A 174 -31.50 6.85 4.59
N ASP A 175 -31.29 7.95 3.87
CA ASP A 175 -31.79 8.13 2.49
C ASP A 175 -30.88 7.47 1.46
N THR A 176 -29.56 7.48 1.69
CA THR A 176 -28.56 7.02 0.72
C THR A 176 -27.90 5.69 1.11
N GLY A 177 -27.99 5.29 2.37
CA GLY A 177 -27.29 4.14 2.94
C GLY A 177 -25.76 4.34 3.06
N LEU A 178 -25.27 5.56 2.84
CA LEU A 178 -23.85 5.87 2.88
C LEU A 178 -23.37 6.15 4.31
N TYR A 179 -22.11 5.81 4.58
CA TYR A 179 -21.45 6.17 5.82
C TYR A 179 -21.03 7.63 5.80
N GLU A 180 -21.47 8.38 6.79
CA GLU A 180 -21.05 9.75 7.07
C GLU A 180 -20.22 9.76 8.35
N VAL A 181 -19.03 10.35 8.28
CA VAL A 181 -18.11 10.48 9.42
C VAL A 181 -18.16 11.93 9.88
N SER A 182 -18.47 12.15 11.16
CA SER A 182 -18.40 13.49 11.73
C SER A 182 -16.95 13.89 11.99
N GLY A 183 -16.63 15.16 11.74
CA GLY A 183 -15.28 15.67 11.90
C GLY A 183 -14.30 15.12 10.84
N ASP A 184 -13.05 15.50 11.00
CA ASP A 184 -11.99 15.06 10.10
C ASP A 184 -11.54 13.63 10.41
N TYR A 185 -11.41 12.82 9.37
CA TYR A 185 -10.78 11.49 9.43
C TYR A 185 -9.38 11.54 8.84
N GLY A 186 -8.53 10.62 9.28
CA GLY A 186 -7.14 10.55 8.80
C GLY A 186 -7.05 10.11 7.36
N ILE A 187 -6.24 10.82 6.58
CA ILE A 187 -5.98 10.51 5.18
C ILE A 187 -4.48 10.48 4.95
N GLY A 188 -4.01 9.42 4.32
CA GLY A 188 -2.60 9.28 4.02
C GLY A 188 -2.32 8.26 2.94
N MET A 189 -1.04 8.08 2.69
CA MET A 189 -0.54 7.08 1.76
C MET A 189 0.69 6.40 2.31
N VAL A 190 0.92 5.17 1.85
CA VAL A 190 2.08 4.37 2.22
C VAL A 190 2.63 3.64 1.01
N PHE A 191 3.96 3.60 0.92
CA PHE A 191 4.73 2.88 -0.08
C PHE A 191 5.59 1.85 0.63
N MET A 192 5.52 0.61 0.21
CA MET A 192 6.16 -0.49 0.91
C MET A 192 6.87 -1.45 -0.04
N PRO A 193 8.06 -1.94 0.33
CA PRO A 193 8.71 -3.00 -0.41
C PRO A 193 7.91 -4.31 -0.33
N ALA A 194 8.15 -5.20 -1.28
CA ALA A 194 7.46 -6.49 -1.37
C ALA A 194 7.48 -7.29 -0.06
N ALA A 195 8.57 -7.21 0.71
CA ALA A 195 8.73 -7.91 1.99
C ALA A 195 7.74 -7.46 3.08
N LEU A 196 7.21 -6.25 2.97
CA LEU A 196 6.17 -5.71 3.85
C LEU A 196 4.76 -5.85 3.24
N GLY A 197 4.66 -6.32 2.00
CA GLY A 197 3.42 -6.52 1.24
C GLY A 197 3.23 -7.97 0.80
N TYR A 198 3.24 -8.21 -0.52
CA TYR A 198 3.02 -9.52 -1.15
C TYR A 198 4.30 -10.04 -1.79
N TYR A 199 5.25 -10.53 -0.97
CA TYR A 199 6.59 -10.92 -1.42
C TYR A 199 6.59 -11.91 -2.58
N SER A 200 5.77 -12.96 -2.52
CA SER A 200 5.66 -13.98 -3.55
C SER A 200 4.64 -13.64 -4.65
N GLY A 201 4.11 -12.42 -4.63
CA GLY A 201 3.03 -11.99 -5.51
C GLY A 201 1.65 -12.42 -5.01
N SER A 202 0.60 -11.81 -5.55
CA SER A 202 -0.81 -12.14 -5.24
C SER A 202 -1.72 -11.62 -6.34
N GLY A 203 -2.49 -12.50 -6.97
CA GLY A 203 -3.40 -12.11 -8.05
C GLY A 203 -2.68 -11.41 -9.19
N SER A 204 -2.96 -10.11 -9.40
CA SER A 204 -2.31 -9.28 -10.42
C SER A 204 -1.01 -8.61 -9.95
N ILE A 205 -0.60 -8.82 -8.70
CA ILE A 205 0.65 -8.27 -8.16
C ILE A 205 1.78 -9.27 -8.46
N PRO A 206 2.79 -8.92 -9.27
CA PRO A 206 3.94 -9.79 -9.50
C PRO A 206 4.75 -10.03 -8.23
N ALA A 207 5.47 -11.15 -8.15
CA ALA A 207 6.42 -11.39 -7.07
C ALA A 207 7.49 -10.29 -7.01
N TYR A 208 7.97 -10.00 -5.80
CA TYR A 208 9.05 -9.04 -5.52
C TYR A 208 8.75 -7.58 -5.91
N THR A 209 7.46 -7.25 -6.09
CA THR A 209 7.04 -5.92 -6.53
C THR A 209 6.66 -5.03 -5.35
N PRO A 210 7.23 -3.81 -5.23
CA PRO A 210 6.79 -2.82 -4.26
C PRO A 210 5.38 -2.32 -4.59
N ILE A 211 4.61 -2.00 -3.56
CA ILE A 211 3.22 -1.56 -3.69
C ILE A 211 2.94 -0.30 -2.88
N ALA A 212 1.85 0.37 -3.20
CA ALA A 212 1.40 1.54 -2.47
C ALA A 212 -0.10 1.49 -2.18
N PHE A 213 -0.50 2.20 -1.11
CA PHE A 213 -1.91 2.43 -0.79
C PHE A 213 -2.16 3.90 -0.47
N THR A 214 -3.31 4.42 -0.91
CA THR A 214 -3.96 5.57 -0.28
C THR A 214 -5.03 5.05 0.67
N VAL A 215 -5.18 5.67 1.85
CA VAL A 215 -6.05 5.20 2.92
C VAL A 215 -6.78 6.36 3.56
N ASP A 216 -8.09 6.21 3.73
CA ASP A 216 -8.93 7.03 4.61
C ASP A 216 -9.24 6.21 5.86
N LEU A 217 -8.77 6.64 7.02
CA LEU A 217 -9.03 5.99 8.31
C LEU A 217 -10.25 6.61 8.97
N LEU A 218 -11.39 5.96 8.83
CA LEU A 218 -12.68 6.48 9.30
C LEU A 218 -12.92 6.19 10.79
N ARG A 219 -12.59 4.98 11.25
CA ARG A 219 -12.86 4.54 12.62
C ARG A 219 -11.85 3.49 13.08
N VAL A 220 -11.72 3.37 14.41
CA VAL A 220 -10.94 2.34 15.08
C VAL A 220 -11.83 1.60 16.08
N LYS A 221 -11.71 0.29 16.11
CA LYS A 221 -12.22 -0.58 17.16
C LYS A 221 -11.01 -1.15 17.90
N VAL A 222 -10.78 -0.62 19.10
CA VAL A 222 -9.70 -1.08 19.97
C VAL A 222 -10.00 -2.51 20.43
N ILE A 223 -9.08 -3.42 20.16
CA ILE A 223 -9.13 -4.78 20.70
C ILE A 223 -8.47 -4.74 22.08
N LYS A 224 -9.27 -4.98 23.11
CA LYS A 224 -8.72 -5.13 24.47
C LYS A 224 -8.01 -6.48 24.51
N GLU A 225 -6.75 -6.48 24.92
CA GLU A 225 -6.09 -7.69 25.36
C GLU A 225 -6.87 -8.19 26.60
N GLU A 226 -7.33 -9.44 26.58
CA GLU A 226 -7.88 -10.06 27.78
C GLU A 226 -6.73 -10.14 28.79
N GLU A 227 -6.87 -9.48 29.92
CA GLU A 227 -5.94 -9.66 31.03
C GLU A 227 -6.04 -11.15 31.44
N GLU A 228 -4.99 -11.93 31.18
CA GLU A 228 -4.86 -13.28 31.74
C GLU A 228 -4.75 -13.13 33.28
N ASP A 229 -5.83 -13.58 33.97
CA ASP A 229 -5.90 -13.70 35.43
C ASP A 229 -5.02 -14.85 35.94
#